data_d7adccc4abe9d5a705ed3fc3b9a9e41d
#
_entry.id   d7adccc4abe9d5a705ed3fc3b9a9e41d
#
_cell.length_a   1.000
_cell.length_b   1.000
_cell.length_c   1.000
_cell.angle_alpha   90.00
_cell.angle_beta   90.00
_cell.angle_gamma   90.00
#
_symmetry.space_group_name_H-M   'P 1'
#
loop_
_entity.id
_entity.type
_entity.pdbx_description
1 polymer ?
#
loop_
_entity_poly.entity_id
_entity_poly.type
_entity_poly.pdbx_seq_one_letter_code
_entity_poly.pdbx_strand_id
1 'polypeptide(L)'
;GGAIGVTHDNVEGVDITVPVYSFSETHYLDAAVVTPAYKGTLFSLTGKVNSASFKGLAAGECLFLGASGSKRGAEDWEITYRFAGSPNRTGLVVGPITGISKKGWEYMWVRYADSEDSAAKAIVKKPVAVYIERVYEEGNFAALGIGT
;
A
#
# COMPACT_ATOMS: atom_id res chain seq x y z
N GLY A 1 3.12 -2.39 -2.00
CA GLY A 1 3.32 -2.20 -3.43
C GLY A 1 4.56 -2.87 -3.97
N GLY A 2 4.61 -3.01 -5.24
CA GLY A 2 5.69 -3.65 -5.96
C GLY A 2 6.05 -2.90 -7.24
N ALA A 3 6.81 -3.55 -8.10
CA ALA A 3 7.20 -3.01 -9.39
C ALA A 3 6.97 -4.06 -10.48
N ILE A 4 6.49 -3.62 -11.62
CA ILE A 4 6.23 -4.47 -12.79
C ILE A 4 6.95 -3.89 -13.98
N GLY A 5 7.65 -4.75 -14.73
CA GLY A 5 8.31 -4.36 -15.98
C GLY A 5 7.36 -4.50 -17.16
N VAL A 6 7.35 -3.50 -18.04
CA VAL A 6 6.54 -3.51 -19.25
C VAL A 6 7.36 -3.12 -20.47
N THR A 7 6.98 -3.63 -21.62
CA THR A 7 7.51 -3.21 -22.91
C THR A 7 6.38 -2.60 -23.74
N HIS A 8 6.69 -2.10 -24.95
CA HIS A 8 5.71 -1.42 -25.80
C HIS A 8 4.55 -2.32 -26.25
N ASP A 9 4.74 -3.63 -26.25
CA ASP A 9 3.78 -4.62 -26.75
C ASP A 9 3.42 -5.70 -25.72
N ASN A 10 4.05 -5.69 -24.54
CA ASN A 10 3.85 -6.75 -23.57
C ASN A 10 4.24 -6.32 -22.16
N VAL A 11 3.75 -7.06 -21.17
CA VAL A 11 4.23 -6.99 -19.79
C VAL A 11 5.35 -8.01 -19.66
N GLU A 12 6.56 -7.52 -19.47
CA GLU A 12 7.74 -8.37 -19.29
C GLU A 12 8.44 -8.01 -17.99
N GLY A 13 9.13 -8.98 -17.42
CA GLY A 13 9.79 -8.82 -16.15
C GLY A 13 9.04 -9.51 -15.03
N VAL A 14 9.54 -9.37 -13.85
CA VAL A 14 9.04 -10.03 -12.65
C VAL A 14 8.42 -8.99 -11.74
N ASP A 15 7.27 -9.31 -11.16
CA ASP A 15 6.71 -8.50 -10.08
C ASP A 15 7.68 -8.53 -8.90
N ILE A 16 8.19 -7.37 -8.53
CA ILE A 16 9.11 -7.23 -7.40
C ILE A 16 8.28 -6.95 -6.16
N THR A 17 8.14 -7.96 -5.33
CA THR A 17 7.46 -7.80 -4.04
C THR A 17 8.33 -7.03 -3.06
N VAL A 18 7.71 -6.10 -2.37
CA VAL A 18 8.35 -5.34 -1.29
C VAL A 18 7.98 -6.01 0.03
N PRO A 19 8.91 -6.11 0.99
CA PRO A 19 8.57 -6.60 2.32
C PRO A 19 7.41 -5.83 2.92
N VAL A 20 6.44 -6.56 3.47
CA VAL A 20 5.22 -5.99 4.05
C VAL A 20 5.15 -6.38 5.51
N TYR A 21 4.90 -5.39 6.37
CA TYR A 21 4.67 -5.61 7.78
C TYR A 21 3.16 -5.71 8.03
N SER A 22 2.70 -6.90 8.43
CA SER A 22 1.30 -7.12 8.78
C SER A 22 1.13 -7.12 10.28
N PHE A 23 0.12 -6.40 10.75
CA PHE A 23 -0.22 -6.38 12.16
C PHE A 23 -1.72 -6.27 12.34
N SER A 24 -2.19 -6.62 13.53
CA SER A 24 -3.59 -6.47 13.90
C SER A 24 -3.70 -5.97 15.33
N GLU A 25 -4.80 -5.29 15.63
CA GLU A 25 -5.14 -4.87 16.98
C GLU A 25 -6.57 -5.29 17.28
N THR A 26 -6.80 -5.80 18.48
CA THR A 26 -8.13 -6.13 18.96
C THR A 26 -8.54 -5.11 20.01
N HIS A 27 -9.71 -4.51 19.83
CA HIS A 27 -10.27 -3.53 20.76
C HIS A 27 -11.66 -3.96 21.18
N TYR A 28 -12.00 -3.62 22.41
CA TYR A 28 -13.33 -3.83 22.96
C TYR A 28 -14.04 -2.48 22.99
N LEU A 29 -15.10 -2.36 22.21
CA LEU A 29 -15.86 -1.11 22.09
C LEU A 29 -17.25 -1.28 22.65
N ASP A 30 -17.73 -0.26 23.37
CA ASP A 30 -19.10 -0.19 23.85
C ASP A 30 -20.08 -0.29 22.66
N ALA A 31 -21.17 -1.01 22.86
CA ALA A 31 -22.20 -1.15 21.82
C ALA A 31 -22.76 0.20 21.37
N ALA A 32 -22.76 1.21 22.23
CA ALA A 32 -23.19 2.56 21.89
C ALA A 32 -22.26 3.24 20.87
N VAL A 33 -21.01 2.83 20.78
CA VAL A 33 -20.03 3.35 19.83
C VAL A 33 -20.14 2.64 18.48
N VAL A 34 -20.46 1.33 18.49
CA VAL A 34 -20.55 0.51 17.27
C VAL A 34 -21.93 0.66 16.64
N THR A 35 -22.19 1.84 16.14
CA THR A 35 -23.43 2.20 15.44
C THR A 35 -23.36 1.78 13.98
N PRO A 36 -24.51 1.77 13.23
CA PRO A 36 -24.47 1.59 11.79
C PRO A 36 -23.57 2.61 11.06
N ALA A 37 -23.50 3.84 11.56
CA ALA A 37 -22.60 4.87 11.01
C ALA A 37 -21.14 4.49 11.20
N TYR A 38 -20.75 3.96 12.36
CA TYR A 38 -19.40 3.48 12.61
C TYR A 38 -19.04 2.29 11.73
N LYS A 39 -19.94 1.34 11.56
CA LYS A 39 -19.75 0.21 10.64
C LYS A 39 -19.56 0.68 9.20
N GLY A 40 -20.30 1.70 8.78
CA GLY A 40 -20.11 2.32 7.47
C GLY A 40 -18.73 2.99 7.32
N THR A 41 -18.22 3.58 8.39
CA THR A 41 -16.86 4.15 8.43
C THR A 41 -15.81 3.05 8.25
N LEU A 42 -15.93 1.93 8.95
CA LEU A 42 -15.04 0.78 8.78
C LEU A 42 -15.05 0.27 7.35
N PHE A 43 -16.23 0.16 6.77
CA PHE A 43 -16.38 -0.27 5.38
C PHE A 43 -15.72 0.71 4.40
N SER A 44 -15.95 2.01 4.58
CA SER A 44 -15.41 3.02 3.67
C SER A 44 -13.88 3.16 3.75
N LEU A 45 -13.27 2.89 4.90
CA LEU A 45 -11.83 2.94 5.08
C LEU A 45 -11.11 1.67 4.66
N THR A 46 -11.84 0.57 4.52
CA THR A 46 -11.24 -0.69 4.06
C THR A 46 -10.66 -0.52 2.65
N GLY A 47 -9.40 -0.88 2.49
CA GLY A 47 -8.69 -0.71 1.22
C GLY A 47 -8.11 0.68 1.01
N LYS A 48 -8.08 1.52 2.04
CA LYS A 48 -7.45 2.85 1.98
C LYS A 48 -6.14 2.87 2.76
N VAL A 49 -5.29 3.81 2.41
CA VAL A 49 -4.05 4.09 3.14
C VAL A 49 -4.23 5.30 4.05
N ASN A 50 -3.40 5.39 5.08
CA ASN A 50 -3.50 6.49 6.04
C ASN A 50 -3.09 7.82 5.41
N SER A 51 -3.89 8.86 5.65
CA SER A 51 -3.60 10.23 5.19
C SER A 51 -2.64 10.99 6.10
N ALA A 52 -2.44 10.49 7.32
CA ALA A 52 -1.53 11.07 8.32
C ALA A 52 -0.84 9.93 9.08
N SER A 53 0.14 10.24 9.91
CA SER A 53 0.81 9.23 10.74
C SER A 53 -0.18 8.37 11.50
N PHE A 54 0.03 7.07 11.49
CA PHE A 54 -0.83 6.11 12.17
C PHE A 54 0.00 4.93 12.69
N LYS A 55 -0.05 4.71 14.00
CA LYS A 55 0.64 3.59 14.68
C LYS A 55 2.13 3.48 14.31
N GLY A 56 2.82 4.60 14.23
CA GLY A 56 4.23 4.66 13.89
C GLY A 56 4.54 4.61 12.40
N LEU A 57 3.54 4.54 11.54
CA LEU A 57 3.69 4.53 10.08
C LEU A 57 3.37 5.92 9.53
N ALA A 58 4.19 6.39 8.60
CA ALA A 58 3.97 7.68 7.95
C ALA A 58 2.79 7.61 6.97
N ALA A 59 2.31 8.76 6.54
CA ALA A 59 1.22 8.84 5.57
C ALA A 59 1.53 8.02 4.31
N GLY A 60 0.58 7.20 3.90
CA GLY A 60 0.72 6.32 2.73
C GLY A 60 1.40 4.99 2.99
N GLU A 61 1.88 4.73 4.20
CA GLU A 61 2.55 3.47 4.54
C GLU A 61 1.64 2.39 5.09
N CYS A 62 0.48 2.75 5.64
CA CYS A 62 -0.42 1.81 6.31
C CYS A 62 -1.68 1.58 5.48
N LEU A 63 -1.90 0.35 5.04
CA LEU A 63 -3.12 -0.06 4.37
C LEU A 63 -4.05 -0.74 5.38
N PHE A 64 -5.30 -0.28 5.45
CA PHE A 64 -6.33 -0.92 6.26
C PHE A 64 -6.95 -2.08 5.48
N LEU A 65 -6.72 -3.30 5.95
CA LEU A 65 -7.24 -4.51 5.29
C LEU A 65 -8.68 -4.83 5.69
N GLY A 66 -9.19 -4.17 6.72
CA GLY A 66 -10.54 -4.36 7.20
C GLY A 66 -10.58 -4.76 8.67
N ALA A 67 -11.79 -4.84 9.17
CA ALA A 67 -12.06 -5.22 10.55
C ALA A 67 -13.06 -6.36 10.59
N SER A 68 -12.92 -7.21 11.59
CA SER A 68 -13.90 -8.23 11.92
C SER A 68 -14.28 -8.09 13.37
N GLY A 69 -15.53 -8.35 13.70
CA GLY A 69 -15.98 -8.19 15.07
C GLY A 69 -17.14 -9.08 15.41
N SER A 70 -17.32 -9.27 16.71
CA SER A 70 -18.46 -9.98 17.26
C SER A 70 -18.97 -9.24 18.50
N LYS A 71 -20.28 -9.24 18.64
CA LYS A 71 -20.94 -8.65 19.80
C LYS A 71 -20.83 -9.61 20.99
N ARG A 72 -20.35 -9.08 22.11
CA ARG A 72 -20.23 -9.83 23.36
C ARG A 72 -21.34 -9.44 24.30
N GLY A 73 -22.40 -10.22 24.30
CA GLY A 73 -23.59 -9.88 25.08
C GLY A 73 -24.27 -8.62 24.56
N ALA A 74 -24.87 -7.82 25.45
CA ALA A 74 -25.62 -6.63 25.10
C ALA A 74 -24.78 -5.34 25.16
N GLU A 75 -23.58 -5.38 25.72
CA GLU A 75 -22.87 -4.18 26.14
C GLU A 75 -21.64 -3.83 25.32
N ASP A 76 -20.93 -4.80 24.75
CA ASP A 76 -19.70 -4.49 24.01
C ASP A 76 -19.48 -5.35 22.78
N TRP A 77 -18.54 -4.86 21.93
CA TRP A 77 -18.06 -5.53 20.74
C TRP A 77 -16.58 -5.81 20.86
N GLU A 78 -16.16 -6.98 20.46
CA GLU A 78 -14.77 -7.31 20.22
C GLU A 78 -14.48 -7.14 18.74
N ILE A 79 -13.60 -6.19 18.39
CA ILE A 79 -13.27 -5.88 16.99
C ILE A 79 -11.78 -6.02 16.78
N THR A 80 -11.41 -6.78 15.78
CA THR A 80 -10.03 -6.93 15.34
C THR A 80 -9.81 -6.15 14.04
N TYR A 81 -8.88 -5.22 14.07
CA TYR A 81 -8.48 -4.39 12.94
C TYR A 81 -7.20 -4.94 12.35
N ARG A 82 -7.16 -5.13 11.03
CA ARG A 82 -6.00 -5.67 10.33
C ARG A 82 -5.40 -4.63 9.42
N PHE A 83 -4.07 -4.56 9.46
CA PHE A 83 -3.29 -3.57 8.71
C PHE A 83 -2.09 -4.24 8.05
N ALA A 84 -1.61 -3.61 6.98
CA ALA A 84 -0.35 -3.97 6.34
C ALA A 84 0.45 -2.71 6.07
N GLY A 85 1.70 -2.71 6.49
CA GLY A 85 2.62 -1.59 6.30
C GLY A 85 3.62 -1.87 5.18
N SER A 86 3.85 -0.88 4.34
CA SER A 86 4.88 -0.90 3.31
C SER A 86 5.60 0.45 3.32
N PRO A 87 6.93 0.48 3.42
CA PRO A 87 7.65 1.73 3.67
C PRO A 87 7.66 2.65 2.45
N ASN A 88 7.55 3.95 2.71
CA ASN A 88 7.84 4.96 1.71
C ASN A 88 9.34 4.93 1.38
N ARG A 89 9.68 5.11 0.11
CA ARG A 89 11.06 5.11 -0.34
C ARG A 89 11.35 6.30 -1.24
N THR A 90 12.57 6.82 -1.10
CA THR A 90 13.09 7.90 -1.93
C THR A 90 14.45 7.51 -2.48
N GLY A 91 14.90 8.19 -3.52
CA GLY A 91 16.20 7.93 -4.10
C GLY A 91 16.34 6.54 -4.74
N LEU A 92 15.24 5.99 -5.20
CA LEU A 92 15.27 4.69 -5.91
C LEU A 92 15.95 4.85 -7.26
N VAL A 93 16.64 3.78 -7.68
CA VAL A 93 17.37 3.73 -8.94
C VAL A 93 16.89 2.52 -9.72
N VAL A 94 16.53 2.74 -11.00
CA VAL A 94 16.20 1.67 -11.94
C VAL A 94 17.04 1.89 -13.19
N GLY A 95 18.13 1.14 -13.33
CA GLY A 95 19.10 1.34 -14.40
C GLY A 95 19.67 2.77 -14.40
N PRO A 96 19.54 3.52 -15.51
CA PRO A 96 20.03 4.91 -15.56
C PRO A 96 19.07 5.92 -14.91
N ILE A 97 17.89 5.51 -14.49
CA ILE A 97 16.87 6.38 -13.92
C ILE A 97 17.07 6.47 -12.42
N THR A 98 17.23 7.70 -11.90
CA THR A 98 17.52 7.96 -10.49
C THR A 98 16.50 8.91 -9.89
N GLY A 99 16.56 9.10 -8.57
CA GLY A 99 15.73 10.09 -7.88
C GLY A 99 14.26 9.72 -7.82
N ILE A 100 13.91 8.45 -7.89
CA ILE A 100 12.53 7.98 -7.86
C ILE A 100 12.02 7.98 -6.43
N SER A 101 10.86 8.61 -6.20
CA SER A 101 10.18 8.58 -4.92
C SER A 101 8.88 7.81 -5.04
N LYS A 102 8.61 6.92 -4.10
CA LYS A 102 7.44 6.05 -4.11
C LYS A 102 6.90 5.91 -2.69
N LYS A 103 5.62 6.17 -2.49
CA LYS A 103 4.95 5.84 -1.23
C LYS A 103 4.73 4.33 -1.13
N GLY A 104 4.63 3.83 0.10
CA GLY A 104 4.66 2.41 0.38
C GLY A 104 3.68 1.57 -0.44
N TRP A 105 2.45 2.06 -0.61
CA TRP A 105 1.40 1.33 -1.34
C TRP A 105 1.16 1.84 -2.75
N GLU A 106 2.02 2.71 -3.27
CA GLU A 106 2.05 3.02 -4.69
C GLU A 106 2.74 1.92 -5.46
N TYR A 107 2.32 1.71 -6.71
CA TYR A 107 2.93 0.73 -7.60
C TYR A 107 3.84 1.42 -8.59
N MET A 108 4.95 0.76 -8.91
CA MET A 108 5.92 1.26 -9.86
C MET A 108 5.87 0.44 -11.14
N TRP A 109 5.74 1.14 -12.26
CA TRP A 109 5.79 0.54 -13.59
C TRP A 109 7.07 0.96 -14.26
N VAL A 110 7.82 -0.01 -14.76
CA VAL A 110 9.08 0.25 -15.46
C VAL A 110 8.89 -0.13 -16.93
N ARG A 111 9.05 0.83 -17.81
CA ARG A 111 9.00 0.58 -19.24
C ARG A 111 10.41 0.31 -19.76
N TYR A 112 10.56 -0.79 -20.46
CA TYR A 112 11.79 -1.22 -21.10
C TYR A 112 11.71 -1.01 -22.59
N ALA A 113 12.86 -0.71 -23.20
CA ALA A 113 13.01 -0.64 -24.64
C ALA A 113 14.28 -1.39 -25.07
N ASP A 114 14.30 -1.83 -26.31
CA ASP A 114 15.47 -2.48 -26.88
C ASP A 114 16.62 -1.48 -27.02
N SER A 115 17.81 -1.94 -26.66
CA SER A 115 19.03 -1.16 -26.76
C SER A 115 20.15 -2.08 -27.24
N GLU A 116 21.04 -1.55 -28.10
CA GLU A 116 22.20 -2.30 -28.53
C GLU A 116 23.32 -2.23 -27.50
N ASP A 117 23.79 -3.39 -27.08
CA ASP A 117 25.02 -3.52 -26.33
C ASP A 117 26.16 -3.75 -27.31
N SER A 118 26.93 -2.71 -27.63
CA SER A 118 27.99 -2.76 -28.58
C SER A 118 29.17 -3.64 -28.15
N ALA A 119 29.38 -3.78 -26.84
CA ALA A 119 30.43 -4.66 -26.30
C ALA A 119 30.08 -6.14 -26.47
N ALA A 120 28.82 -6.51 -26.16
CA ALA A 120 28.31 -7.86 -26.30
C ALA A 120 27.79 -8.17 -27.72
N LYS A 121 27.63 -7.14 -28.56
CA LYS A 121 27.00 -7.23 -29.89
C LYS A 121 25.65 -7.90 -29.86
N ALA A 122 24.84 -7.57 -28.84
CA ALA A 122 23.52 -8.11 -28.59
C ALA A 122 22.51 -7.01 -28.33
N ILE A 123 21.24 -7.28 -28.62
CA ILE A 123 20.14 -6.40 -28.24
C ILE A 123 19.72 -6.78 -26.83
N VAL A 124 19.74 -5.80 -25.94
CA VAL A 124 19.32 -5.96 -24.55
C VAL A 124 18.17 -5.01 -24.24
N LYS A 125 17.35 -5.36 -23.28
CA LYS A 125 16.27 -4.48 -22.81
C LYS A 125 16.81 -3.57 -21.70
N LYS A 126 16.56 -2.28 -21.84
CA LYS A 126 16.95 -1.27 -20.85
C LYS A 126 15.74 -0.51 -20.35
N PRO A 127 15.72 -0.15 -19.04
CA PRO A 127 14.69 0.74 -18.50
C PRO A 127 14.78 2.11 -19.18
N VAL A 128 13.67 2.63 -19.69
CA VAL A 128 13.60 3.93 -20.35
C VAL A 128 12.67 4.90 -19.65
N ALA A 129 11.71 4.42 -18.85
CA ALA A 129 10.80 5.24 -18.09
C ALA A 129 10.30 4.50 -16.86
N VAL A 130 10.00 5.27 -15.80
CA VAL A 130 9.40 4.77 -14.58
C VAL A 130 8.15 5.59 -14.29
N TYR A 131 7.06 4.90 -14.00
CA TYR A 131 5.79 5.49 -13.65
C TYR A 131 5.37 5.03 -12.26
N ILE A 132 4.88 5.97 -11.46
CA ILE A 132 4.36 5.68 -10.12
C ILE A 132 2.85 5.86 -10.16
N GLU A 133 2.12 4.81 -9.79
CA GLU A 133 0.66 4.80 -9.80
C GLU A 133 0.11 4.65 -8.40
N ARG A 134 -0.83 5.51 -8.06
CA ARG A 134 -1.57 5.42 -6.81
C ARG A 134 -2.78 4.53 -7.02
N VAL A 135 -2.78 3.37 -6.35
CA VAL A 135 -3.85 2.37 -6.45
C VAL A 135 -4.87 2.52 -5.33
N TYR A 136 -4.40 2.90 -4.13
CA TYR A 136 -5.24 3.02 -2.95
C TYR A 136 -5.44 4.48 -2.58
N GLU A 137 -6.69 4.87 -2.32
CA GLU A 137 -7.00 6.22 -1.85
C GLU A 137 -6.56 6.41 -0.41
N GLU A 138 -6.37 7.66 -0.02
CA GLU A 138 -6.07 8.02 1.36
C GLU A 138 -7.36 8.20 2.17
N GLY A 139 -7.30 7.81 3.44
CA GLY A 139 -8.39 7.97 4.38
C GLY A 139 -7.90 8.42 5.75
N ASN A 140 -8.78 9.02 6.52
CA ASN A 140 -8.48 9.47 7.88
C ASN A 140 -8.69 8.32 8.87
N PHE A 141 -7.61 7.67 9.29
CA PHE A 141 -7.67 6.55 10.20
C PHE A 141 -7.99 6.94 11.66
N ALA A 142 -7.96 8.23 11.98
CA ALA A 142 -8.44 8.69 13.29
C ALA A 142 -9.92 8.36 13.49
N ALA A 143 -10.69 8.22 12.42
CA ALA A 143 -12.11 7.84 12.48
C ALA A 143 -12.32 6.40 12.96
N LEU A 144 -11.28 5.55 12.96
CA LEU A 144 -11.37 4.19 13.54
C LEU A 144 -11.54 4.22 15.06
N GLY A 145 -11.08 5.29 15.72
CA GLY A 145 -11.23 5.45 17.16
C GLY A 145 -10.32 4.56 18.00
N ILE A 146 -9.24 4.06 17.45
CA ILE A 146 -8.28 3.16 18.12
C ILE A 146 -6.92 3.81 18.39
N GLY A 147 -6.83 5.13 18.25
CA GLY A 147 -5.59 5.89 18.37
C GLY A 147 -4.86 6.04 17.04
N THR A 148 -3.80 6.80 17.05
CA THR A 148 -2.99 7.09 15.85
C THR A 148 -1.50 6.84 16.04
#